data_73ddd1087d6b5cf88fd03f412d8f5796
#
_entry.id   73ddd1087d6b5cf88fd03f412d8f5796
#
_cell.length_a   1.000
_cell.length_b   1.000
_cell.length_c   1.000
_cell.angle_alpha   90.00
_cell.angle_beta   90.00
_cell.angle_gamma   90.00
#
_symmetry.space_group_name_H-M   'P 1'
#
loop_
_entity.id
_entity.type
_entity.pdbx_description
1 polymer ?
#
loop_
_entity_poly.entity_id
_entity_poly.type
_entity_poly.pdbx_seq_one_letter_code
_entity_poly.pdbx_strand_id
1 'polypeptide(L)'
;MTFEFLNNPARLLRQTLSVLFLGFALCSVAVSAEQAATDEYELNFTDTDINAVITAVAKLTGKNFIIDPRVKGKVTVITHKSMSKDEVYEVFQSMLKVHGFAAVPGKSSTKIVPEVNAKQDTIKTLGRKDVTDGDELVTKVIQIRHVTAAQLVPILRPLVPQRGHLAAYPQSNVLIISDSAGNIARLSTIVRRIDQSVNQEIEILALEHAVASDVVRVITQLHRGAKDKPTFTIVADDRTNSVL
;
A
#
# COMPACT_ATOMS: atom_id res chain seq x y z
N MET A 1 -28.93 -85.39 16.22
CA MET A 1 -27.86 -85.25 17.19
C MET A 1 -27.67 -83.74 17.41
N THR A 2 -28.35 -83.35 18.38
CA THR A 2 -28.15 -82.62 19.67
C THR A 2 -27.56 -81.26 19.55
N PHE A 3 -28.48 -80.35 19.71
CA PHE A 3 -28.26 -78.91 20.02
C PHE A 3 -27.64 -78.81 21.45
N GLU A 4 -26.46 -78.17 21.52
CA GLU A 4 -25.97 -77.57 22.76
C GLU A 4 -25.06 -76.40 22.44
N PHE A 5 -25.61 -75.19 22.29
CA PHE A 5 -24.86 -73.96 22.40
C PHE A 5 -25.79 -72.78 22.71
N LEU A 6 -26.38 -72.80 23.89
CA LEU A 6 -27.06 -71.62 24.45
C LEU A 6 -27.06 -71.76 25.99
N ASN A 7 -26.07 -71.13 26.61
CA ASN A 7 -26.29 -70.43 27.88
C ASN A 7 -24.96 -70.08 28.56
N ASN A 8 -24.44 -68.96 28.24
CA ASN A 8 -23.37 -68.40 29.07
C ASN A 8 -23.64 -66.90 29.27
N PRO A 9 -24.39 -66.55 30.34
CA PRO A 9 -24.79 -65.16 30.63
C PRO A 9 -23.62 -64.26 30.93
N ALA A 10 -22.43 -64.82 31.23
CA ALA A 10 -21.22 -64.02 31.49
C ALA A 10 -20.60 -63.39 30.26
N ARG A 11 -20.93 -63.90 29.04
CA ARG A 11 -20.43 -63.26 27.81
C ARG A 11 -21.24 -62.05 27.32
N LEU A 12 -22.55 -62.11 27.56
CA LEU A 12 -23.44 -60.98 27.24
C LEU A 12 -23.16 -59.77 28.13
N LEU A 13 -22.88 -60.01 29.43
CA LEU A 13 -22.60 -58.94 30.39
C LEU A 13 -21.24 -58.22 30.07
N ARG A 14 -20.28 -58.95 29.54
CA ARG A 14 -18.97 -58.37 29.14
C ARG A 14 -19.05 -57.55 27.85
N GLN A 15 -19.90 -57.90 26.90
CA GLN A 15 -20.07 -57.15 25.65
C GLN A 15 -20.87 -55.86 25.87
N THR A 16 -21.88 -55.87 26.72
CA THR A 16 -22.63 -54.66 27.03
C THR A 16 -21.84 -53.67 27.88
N LEU A 17 -20.97 -54.13 28.78
CA LEU A 17 -20.11 -53.27 29.58
C LEU A 17 -19.00 -52.63 28.74
N SER A 18 -18.47 -53.34 27.70
CA SER A 18 -17.43 -52.85 26.79
C SER A 18 -17.96 -51.74 25.84
N VAL A 19 -19.23 -51.84 25.41
CA VAL A 19 -19.87 -50.82 24.55
C VAL A 19 -20.22 -49.58 25.37
N LEU A 20 -20.60 -49.73 26.65
CA LEU A 20 -20.88 -48.58 27.50
C LEU A 20 -19.63 -47.79 27.89
N PHE A 21 -18.46 -48.46 28.02
CA PHE A 21 -17.19 -47.81 28.34
C PHE A 21 -16.55 -47.10 27.11
N LEU A 22 -16.84 -47.60 25.90
CA LEU A 22 -16.38 -46.98 24.66
C LEU A 22 -17.21 -45.73 24.29
N GLY A 23 -18.49 -45.67 24.68
CA GLY A 23 -19.37 -44.51 24.49
C GLY A 23 -19.05 -43.34 25.43
N PHE A 24 -18.47 -43.59 26.59
CA PHE A 24 -18.12 -42.54 27.55
C PHE A 24 -16.77 -41.88 27.28
N ALA A 25 -15.89 -42.55 26.52
CA ALA A 25 -14.58 -42.00 26.15
C ALA A 25 -14.63 -41.03 24.96
N LEU A 26 -15.74 -40.97 24.20
CA LEU A 26 -15.87 -40.05 23.05
C LEU A 26 -16.50 -38.70 23.39
N CYS A 27 -16.91 -38.46 24.62
CA CYS A 27 -17.61 -37.23 25.00
C CYS A 27 -16.75 -36.21 25.75
N SER A 28 -15.40 -36.37 25.80
CA SER A 28 -14.50 -35.51 26.59
C SER A 28 -13.50 -34.74 25.77
N VAL A 29 -13.71 -34.57 24.46
CA VAL A 29 -13.00 -33.55 23.69
C VAL A 29 -13.97 -32.36 23.55
N ALA A 30 -14.28 -31.73 24.67
CA ALA A 30 -14.66 -30.34 24.67
C ALA A 30 -13.39 -29.58 24.24
N VAL A 31 -13.27 -29.32 22.93
CA VAL A 31 -12.38 -28.32 22.43
C VAL A 31 -12.85 -27.02 23.09
N SER A 32 -12.16 -26.63 24.17
CA SER A 32 -12.12 -25.24 24.58
C SER A 32 -11.55 -24.48 23.38
N ALA A 33 -12.42 -24.02 22.49
CA ALA A 33 -12.11 -22.87 21.66
C ALA A 33 -11.88 -21.75 22.67
N GLU A 34 -10.59 -21.55 23.01
CA GLU A 34 -10.11 -20.36 23.65
C GLU A 34 -10.50 -19.24 22.66
N GLN A 35 -11.66 -18.65 22.92
CA GLN A 35 -12.02 -17.38 22.34
C GLN A 35 -10.86 -16.45 22.72
N ALA A 36 -9.96 -16.25 21.78
CA ALA A 36 -9.04 -15.12 21.83
C ALA A 36 -9.95 -13.90 22.02
N ALA A 37 -10.04 -13.42 23.24
CA ALA A 37 -10.69 -12.16 23.56
C ALA A 37 -9.94 -11.14 22.70
N THR A 38 -10.54 -10.75 21.60
CA THR A 38 -10.06 -9.60 20.83
C THR A 38 -10.26 -8.43 21.77
N ASP A 39 -9.15 -8.01 22.41
CA ASP A 39 -9.12 -6.79 23.21
C ASP A 39 -9.60 -5.66 22.30
N GLU A 40 -10.84 -5.27 22.43
CA GLU A 40 -11.46 -4.18 21.70
C GLU A 40 -11.38 -2.91 22.55
N TYR A 41 -10.91 -1.82 21.94
CA TYR A 41 -10.68 -0.56 22.63
C TYR A 41 -11.45 0.58 21.97
N GLU A 42 -11.96 1.49 22.77
CA GLU A 42 -12.53 2.75 22.31
C GLU A 42 -11.60 3.91 22.72
N LEU A 43 -11.36 4.83 21.80
CA LEU A 43 -10.55 6.02 22.05
C LEU A 43 -11.44 7.25 22.10
N ASN A 44 -11.69 7.77 23.29
CA ASN A 44 -12.46 8.99 23.49
C ASN A 44 -11.64 9.98 24.31
N PHE A 45 -11.04 10.95 23.64
CA PHE A 45 -10.26 12.04 24.22
C PHE A 45 -10.86 13.36 23.80
N THR A 46 -11.13 14.25 24.74
CA THR A 46 -11.63 15.62 24.46
C THR A 46 -10.70 16.62 25.10
N ASP A 47 -10.15 17.54 24.31
CA ASP A 47 -9.23 18.61 24.77
C ASP A 47 -8.08 18.07 25.65
N THR A 48 -7.58 16.87 25.32
CA THR A 48 -6.56 16.15 26.10
C THR A 48 -5.17 16.48 25.59
N ASP A 49 -4.20 16.63 26.50
CA ASP A 49 -2.79 16.82 26.12
C ASP A 49 -2.28 15.65 25.27
N ILE A 50 -1.62 15.93 24.17
CA ILE A 50 -1.09 14.93 23.24
C ILE A 50 -0.19 13.90 23.94
N ASN A 51 0.60 14.31 24.95
CA ASN A 51 1.47 13.41 25.69
C ASN A 51 0.68 12.40 26.53
N ALA A 52 -0.47 12.80 27.06
CA ALA A 52 -1.37 11.89 27.79
C ALA A 52 -1.95 10.84 26.83
N VAL A 53 -2.36 11.25 25.63
CA VAL A 53 -2.83 10.33 24.59
C VAL A 53 -1.73 9.37 24.14
N ILE A 54 -0.52 9.86 23.91
CA ILE A 54 0.64 9.00 23.56
C ILE A 54 0.87 7.97 24.66
N THR A 55 0.79 8.38 25.94
CA THR A 55 0.98 7.46 27.07
C THR A 55 -0.13 6.38 27.12
N ALA A 56 -1.38 6.76 26.83
CA ALA A 56 -2.49 5.81 26.78
C ALA A 56 -2.29 4.79 25.64
N VAL A 57 -1.95 5.27 24.44
CA VAL A 57 -1.69 4.41 23.28
C VAL A 57 -0.48 3.49 23.53
N ALA A 58 0.58 3.96 24.21
CA ALA A 58 1.72 3.14 24.59
C ALA A 58 1.29 1.93 25.44
N LYS A 59 0.42 2.16 26.44
CA LYS A 59 -0.11 1.11 27.30
C LYS A 59 -1.00 0.11 26.53
N LEU A 60 -1.85 0.61 25.63
CA LEU A 60 -2.76 -0.22 24.86
C LEU A 60 -2.03 -1.09 23.82
N THR A 61 -1.08 -0.50 23.10
CA THR A 61 -0.37 -1.19 22.00
C THR A 61 0.89 -1.93 22.46
N GLY A 62 1.37 -1.67 23.67
CA GLY A 62 2.64 -2.22 24.18
C GLY A 62 3.89 -1.64 23.51
N LYS A 63 3.76 -0.57 22.73
CA LYS A 63 4.87 0.07 22.00
C LYS A 63 5.58 1.10 22.88
N ASN A 64 6.90 1.18 22.75
CA ASN A 64 7.70 2.21 23.41
C ASN A 64 7.80 3.46 22.54
N PHE A 65 7.52 4.63 23.09
CA PHE A 65 7.61 5.90 22.39
C PHE A 65 8.70 6.79 22.99
N ILE A 66 9.43 7.48 22.10
CA ILE A 66 10.34 8.59 22.46
C ILE A 66 9.73 9.85 21.87
N ILE A 67 9.44 10.83 22.71
CA ILE A 67 8.70 12.03 22.33
C ILE A 67 9.68 13.20 22.19
N ASP A 68 9.69 13.86 21.04
CA ASP A 68 10.43 15.10 20.83
C ASP A 68 9.83 16.22 21.70
N PRO A 69 10.62 17.05 22.39
CA PRO A 69 10.13 18.13 23.26
C PRO A 69 9.21 19.17 22.57
N ARG A 70 9.26 19.23 21.24
CA ARG A 70 8.40 20.09 20.42
C ARG A 70 7.00 19.53 20.20
N VAL A 71 6.75 18.28 20.57
CA VAL A 71 5.44 17.63 20.49
C VAL A 71 4.57 18.16 21.63
N LYS A 72 3.72 19.14 21.33
CA LYS A 72 2.81 19.80 22.26
C LYS A 72 1.52 20.12 21.57
N GLY A 73 0.42 20.03 22.28
CA GLY A 73 -0.89 20.39 21.76
C GLY A 73 -2.00 19.65 22.48
N LYS A 74 -3.23 20.09 22.23
CA LYS A 74 -4.44 19.44 22.71
C LYS A 74 -5.11 18.73 21.55
N VAL A 75 -5.59 17.54 21.80
CA VAL A 75 -6.19 16.66 20.79
C VAL A 75 -7.60 16.25 21.23
N THR A 76 -8.49 16.13 20.25
CA THR A 76 -9.80 15.53 20.41
C THR A 76 -9.91 14.37 19.45
N VAL A 77 -10.13 13.17 19.98
CA VAL A 77 -10.37 11.95 19.24
C VAL A 77 -11.67 11.35 19.74
N ILE A 78 -12.60 11.09 18.84
CA ILE A 78 -13.89 10.48 19.17
C ILE A 78 -14.03 9.27 18.26
N THR A 79 -14.17 8.09 18.87
CA THR A 79 -14.45 6.86 18.15
C THR A 79 -15.74 6.23 18.68
N HIS A 80 -16.57 5.72 17.78
CA HIS A 80 -17.82 5.05 18.12
C HIS A 80 -17.77 3.54 17.93
N LYS A 81 -16.65 3.04 17.42
CA LYS A 81 -16.44 1.62 17.15
C LYS A 81 -15.30 1.12 18.00
N SER A 82 -15.49 -0.05 18.59
CA SER A 82 -14.41 -0.80 19.22
C SER A 82 -13.37 -1.22 18.19
N MET A 83 -12.11 -1.09 18.53
CA MET A 83 -10.96 -1.25 17.63
C MET A 83 -9.95 -2.23 18.22
N SER A 84 -9.28 -2.96 17.35
CA SER A 84 -8.09 -3.76 17.67
C SER A 84 -6.88 -2.87 18.00
N LYS A 85 -5.82 -3.44 18.58
CA LYS A 85 -4.56 -2.72 18.89
C LYS A 85 -3.93 -2.08 17.65
N ASP A 86 -4.03 -2.73 16.50
CA ASP A 86 -3.48 -2.22 15.24
C ASP A 86 -4.33 -1.06 14.69
N GLU A 87 -5.66 -1.16 14.72
CA GLU A 87 -6.55 -0.08 14.35
C GLU A 87 -6.39 1.15 15.27
N VAL A 88 -6.22 0.93 16.59
CA VAL A 88 -5.87 1.99 17.56
C VAL A 88 -4.60 2.72 17.13
N TYR A 89 -3.58 1.96 16.70
CA TYR A 89 -2.32 2.55 16.25
C TYR A 89 -2.47 3.33 14.93
N GLU A 90 -3.29 2.88 13.99
CA GLU A 90 -3.60 3.62 12.75
C GLU A 90 -4.32 4.95 13.04
N VAL A 91 -5.34 4.93 13.90
CA VAL A 91 -6.03 6.15 14.35
C VAL A 91 -5.06 7.10 15.04
N PHE A 92 -4.15 6.56 15.86
CA PHE A 92 -3.12 7.35 16.51
C PHE A 92 -2.17 8.01 15.49
N GLN A 93 -1.71 7.30 14.46
CA GLN A 93 -0.88 7.87 13.40
C GLN A 93 -1.62 8.98 12.65
N SER A 94 -2.90 8.77 12.33
CA SER A 94 -3.75 9.77 11.68
C SER A 94 -3.90 11.02 12.56
N MET A 95 -4.09 10.85 13.86
CA MET A 95 -4.16 11.97 14.82
C MET A 95 -2.84 12.75 14.86
N LEU A 96 -1.70 12.07 14.95
CA LEU A 96 -0.39 12.70 14.91
C LEU A 96 -0.19 13.53 13.64
N LYS A 97 -0.57 12.98 12.48
CA LYS A 97 -0.48 13.64 11.18
C LYS A 97 -1.32 14.92 11.11
N VAL A 98 -2.55 14.90 11.61
CA VAL A 98 -3.42 16.10 11.69
C VAL A 98 -2.72 17.22 12.48
N HIS A 99 -2.01 16.87 13.55
CA HIS A 99 -1.27 17.82 14.39
C HIS A 99 0.15 18.15 13.87
N GLY A 100 0.54 17.60 12.72
CA GLY A 100 1.84 17.87 12.09
C GLY A 100 3.01 17.09 12.68
N PHE A 101 2.74 15.97 13.33
CA PHE A 101 3.71 15.04 13.89
C PHE A 101 3.71 13.72 13.10
N ALA A 102 4.79 12.97 13.21
CA ALA A 102 4.93 11.63 12.64
C ALA A 102 5.54 10.67 13.64
N ALA A 103 5.08 9.42 13.59
CA ALA A 103 5.67 8.30 14.30
C ALA A 103 6.70 7.62 13.40
N VAL A 104 7.98 7.71 13.76
CA VAL A 104 9.10 7.09 13.03
C VAL A 104 9.52 5.82 13.76
N PRO A 105 9.28 4.63 13.17
CA PRO A 105 9.65 3.37 13.82
C PRO A 105 11.16 3.20 13.88
N GLY A 106 11.68 2.88 15.07
CA GLY A 106 13.07 2.48 15.32
C GLY A 106 13.15 0.99 15.68
N LYS A 107 14.37 0.51 16.03
CA LYS A 107 14.57 -0.91 16.36
C LYS A 107 13.84 -1.36 17.63
N SER A 108 13.81 -0.53 18.67
CA SER A 108 13.22 -0.85 19.98
C SER A 108 12.17 0.15 20.46
N SER A 109 12.02 1.27 19.77
CA SER A 109 11.11 2.34 20.14
C SER A 109 10.68 3.14 18.91
N THR A 110 9.49 3.71 18.93
CA THR A 110 8.98 4.62 17.90
C THR A 110 9.22 6.06 18.36
N LYS A 111 9.85 6.86 17.53
CA LYS A 111 10.06 8.29 17.81
C LYS A 111 8.87 9.08 17.32
N ILE A 112 8.35 9.99 18.14
CA ILE A 112 7.34 10.96 17.75
C ILE A 112 8.03 12.30 17.56
N VAL A 113 8.07 12.77 16.32
CA VAL A 113 8.79 13.99 15.92
C VAL A 113 7.90 14.86 15.01
N PRO A 114 8.21 16.16 14.88
CA PRO A 114 7.57 16.98 13.85
C PRO A 114 7.80 16.37 12.47
N GLU A 115 6.74 16.31 11.65
CA GLU A 115 6.74 15.63 10.34
C GLU A 115 7.83 16.15 9.38
N VAL A 116 8.17 17.45 9.49
CA VAL A 116 9.25 18.04 8.69
C VAL A 116 10.63 17.43 9.00
N ASN A 117 10.84 16.97 10.22
CA ASN A 117 12.09 16.34 10.66
C ASN A 117 12.08 14.83 10.42
N ALA A 118 10.91 14.22 10.41
CA ALA A 118 10.77 12.78 10.21
C ALA A 118 11.45 12.27 8.93
N LYS A 119 11.48 13.08 7.86
CA LYS A 119 12.14 12.75 6.58
C LYS A 119 13.66 12.60 6.68
N GLN A 120 14.27 13.22 7.68
CA GLN A 120 15.71 13.18 7.91
C GLN A 120 16.10 12.03 8.86
N ASP A 121 15.10 11.38 9.47
CA ASP A 121 15.28 10.21 10.32
C ASP A 121 15.26 8.92 9.49
N THR A 122 15.50 7.78 10.10
CA THR A 122 15.50 6.47 9.45
C THR A 122 14.08 6.05 9.06
N ILE A 123 13.54 6.59 7.95
CA ILE A 123 12.24 6.20 7.43
C ILE A 123 12.37 4.88 6.66
N LYS A 124 11.37 4.01 6.79
CA LYS A 124 11.30 2.76 6.05
C LYS A 124 11.24 3.05 4.53
N THR A 125 12.21 2.53 3.81
CA THR A 125 12.18 2.57 2.34
C THR A 125 11.43 1.34 1.83
N LEU A 126 10.34 1.58 1.11
CA LEU A 126 9.54 0.52 0.50
C LEU A 126 10.19 0.03 -0.77
N GLY A 127 10.32 -1.28 -0.87
CA GLY A 127 10.72 -1.95 -2.08
C GLY A 127 9.62 -1.92 -3.17
N ARG A 128 9.95 -2.47 -4.34
CA ARG A 128 9.05 -2.46 -5.52
C ARG A 128 7.71 -3.16 -5.28
N LYS A 129 7.69 -4.22 -4.46
CA LYS A 129 6.51 -5.06 -4.18
C LYS A 129 5.79 -4.71 -2.88
N ASP A 130 6.39 -3.87 -2.05
CA ASP A 130 5.81 -3.54 -0.77
C ASP A 130 4.57 -2.67 -0.98
N VAL A 131 3.46 -3.16 -0.48
CA VAL A 131 2.19 -2.44 -0.40
C VAL A 131 2.00 -2.12 1.07
N THR A 132 2.05 -0.85 1.41
CA THR A 132 1.74 -0.36 2.74
C THR A 132 0.64 0.66 2.58
N ASP A 133 -0.41 0.56 3.37
CA ASP A 133 -1.50 1.52 3.43
C ASP A 133 -1.44 2.29 4.76
N GLY A 134 -2.24 3.34 4.88
CA GLY A 134 -2.31 4.12 6.11
C GLY A 134 -1.46 5.40 6.08
N ASP A 135 -1.29 5.97 7.29
CA ASP A 135 -0.66 7.29 7.49
C ASP A 135 0.81 7.20 7.95
N GLU A 136 1.40 6.01 7.94
CA GLU A 136 2.83 5.85 8.20
C GLU A 136 3.65 6.61 7.16
N LEU A 137 4.66 7.36 7.61
CA LEU A 137 5.59 8.06 6.72
C LEU A 137 6.59 7.06 6.15
N VAL A 138 6.66 6.96 4.83
CA VAL A 138 7.53 6.02 4.12
C VAL A 138 8.18 6.67 2.90
N THR A 139 9.28 6.08 2.43
CA THR A 139 9.90 6.48 1.16
C THR A 139 9.77 5.36 0.15
N LYS A 140 9.40 5.68 -1.08
CA LYS A 140 9.32 4.74 -2.20
C LYS A 140 10.12 5.24 -3.39
N VAL A 141 10.85 4.33 -4.02
CA VAL A 141 11.57 4.56 -5.27
C VAL A 141 10.81 3.86 -6.39
N ILE A 142 10.35 4.62 -7.38
CA ILE A 142 9.55 4.12 -8.50
C ILE A 142 10.37 4.23 -9.78
N GLN A 143 10.62 3.10 -10.43
CA GLN A 143 11.26 3.04 -11.74
C GLN A 143 10.24 3.41 -12.82
N ILE A 144 10.59 4.39 -13.66
CA ILE A 144 9.79 4.83 -14.82
C ILE A 144 10.41 4.23 -16.09
N ARG A 145 9.57 3.77 -17.02
CA ARG A 145 10.02 3.02 -18.20
C ARG A 145 9.79 3.72 -19.52
N HIS A 146 8.60 4.32 -19.70
CA HIS A 146 8.14 4.84 -20.99
C HIS A 146 8.21 6.36 -21.08
N VAL A 147 8.05 7.06 -19.95
CA VAL A 147 8.13 8.50 -19.87
C VAL A 147 9.36 8.92 -19.05
N THR A 148 9.77 10.18 -19.12
CA THR A 148 10.87 10.67 -18.28
C THR A 148 10.35 11.02 -16.89
N ALA A 149 11.04 10.55 -15.84
CA ALA A 149 10.69 10.85 -14.46
C ALA A 149 10.63 12.37 -14.18
N ALA A 150 11.49 13.15 -14.85
CA ALA A 150 11.49 14.60 -14.72
C ALA A 150 10.19 15.27 -15.19
N GLN A 151 9.54 14.73 -16.23
CA GLN A 151 8.26 15.24 -16.73
C GLN A 151 7.10 14.95 -15.79
N LEU A 152 7.19 13.91 -14.98
CA LEU A 152 6.17 13.54 -14.01
C LEU A 152 6.17 14.43 -12.75
N VAL A 153 7.33 15.01 -12.39
CA VAL A 153 7.45 15.85 -11.18
C VAL A 153 6.46 17.02 -11.17
N PRO A 154 6.36 17.88 -12.18
CA PRO A 154 5.41 19.00 -12.17
C PRO A 154 3.95 18.54 -12.15
N ILE A 155 3.64 17.39 -12.75
CA ILE A 155 2.28 16.80 -12.78
C ILE A 155 1.88 16.25 -11.41
N LEU A 156 2.81 15.59 -10.74
CA LEU A 156 2.56 14.95 -9.45
C LEU A 156 2.73 15.90 -8.26
N ARG A 157 3.49 16.99 -8.40
CA ARG A 157 3.79 17.92 -7.31
C ARG A 157 2.55 18.48 -6.61
N PRO A 158 1.45 18.87 -7.31
CA PRO A 158 0.22 19.33 -6.66
C PRO A 158 -0.48 18.26 -5.81
N LEU A 159 -0.20 16.97 -6.06
CA LEU A 159 -0.77 15.83 -5.34
C LEU A 159 0.05 15.43 -4.11
N VAL A 160 1.25 15.98 -3.97
CA VAL A 160 2.14 15.75 -2.83
C VAL A 160 2.00 16.92 -1.86
N PRO A 161 1.65 16.69 -0.58
CA PRO A 161 1.57 17.74 0.42
C PRO A 161 2.88 18.55 0.50
N GLN A 162 2.83 19.78 1.01
CA GLN A 162 4.03 20.60 1.20
C GLN A 162 5.08 19.91 2.07
N ARG A 163 4.64 19.07 3.00
CA ARG A 163 5.46 18.25 3.89
C ARG A 163 6.01 16.99 3.20
N GLY A 164 5.43 16.55 2.08
CA GLY A 164 5.92 15.45 1.26
C GLY A 164 7.16 15.82 0.46
N HIS A 165 7.96 14.83 0.04
CA HIS A 165 9.11 15.02 -0.84
C HIS A 165 8.89 14.26 -2.15
N LEU A 166 9.18 14.93 -3.27
CA LEU A 166 9.12 14.35 -4.59
C LEU A 166 10.33 14.84 -5.38
N ALA A 167 11.15 13.92 -5.85
CA ALA A 167 12.32 14.18 -6.68
C ALA A 167 12.43 13.16 -7.81
N ALA A 168 12.93 13.60 -8.96
CA ALA A 168 13.32 12.72 -10.04
C ALA A 168 14.84 12.60 -10.06
N TYR A 169 15.34 11.39 -10.33
CA TYR A 169 16.74 11.14 -10.62
C TYR A 169 16.87 10.72 -12.10
N PRO A 170 17.28 11.67 -12.99
CA PRO A 170 17.22 11.48 -14.44
C PRO A 170 18.12 10.35 -14.96
N GLN A 171 19.29 10.13 -14.34
CA GLN A 171 20.27 9.15 -14.84
C GLN A 171 19.72 7.72 -14.85
N SER A 172 18.96 7.34 -13.84
CA SER A 172 18.31 6.01 -13.77
C SER A 172 16.81 6.07 -14.03
N ASN A 173 16.27 7.24 -14.39
CA ASN A 173 14.85 7.47 -14.67
C ASN A 173 13.93 6.96 -13.53
N VAL A 174 14.24 7.34 -12.28
CA VAL A 174 13.44 6.98 -11.10
C VAL A 174 12.82 8.21 -10.45
N LEU A 175 11.66 7.99 -9.83
CA LEU A 175 11.04 8.94 -8.91
C LEU A 175 11.28 8.48 -7.47
N ILE A 176 11.66 9.42 -6.62
CA ILE A 176 11.80 9.24 -5.18
C ILE A 176 10.69 10.03 -4.51
N ILE A 177 9.81 9.33 -3.78
CA ILE A 177 8.66 9.94 -3.12
C ILE A 177 8.73 9.58 -1.64
N SER A 178 8.69 10.60 -0.76
CA SER A 178 8.54 10.41 0.69
C SER A 178 7.26 11.09 1.14
N ASP A 179 6.29 10.29 1.59
CA ASP A 179 4.96 10.74 2.01
C ASP A 179 4.27 9.63 2.83
N SER A 180 3.02 9.84 3.22
CA SER A 180 2.22 8.76 3.83
C SER A 180 2.04 7.58 2.86
N ALA A 181 2.03 6.38 3.40
CA ALA A 181 1.91 5.14 2.65
C ALA A 181 0.69 5.13 1.72
N GLY A 182 -0.48 5.54 2.21
CA GLY A 182 -1.71 5.64 1.42
C GLY A 182 -1.58 6.63 0.25
N ASN A 183 -0.94 7.82 0.44
CA ASN A 183 -0.73 8.75 -0.66
C ASN A 183 0.28 8.19 -1.68
N ILE A 184 1.34 7.53 -1.24
CA ILE A 184 2.31 6.87 -2.13
C ILE A 184 1.65 5.76 -2.94
N ALA A 185 0.74 4.97 -2.36
CA ALA A 185 -0.03 3.95 -3.09
C ALA A 185 -0.87 4.59 -4.21
N ARG A 186 -1.59 5.69 -3.89
CA ARG A 186 -2.35 6.49 -4.86
C ARG A 186 -1.46 7.03 -5.98
N LEU A 187 -0.35 7.70 -5.65
CA LEU A 187 0.60 8.24 -6.62
C LEU A 187 1.23 7.15 -7.49
N SER A 188 1.59 6.01 -6.90
CA SER A 188 2.10 4.85 -7.64
C SER A 188 1.11 4.32 -8.67
N THR A 189 -0.19 4.38 -8.38
CA THR A 189 -1.25 3.99 -9.31
C THR A 189 -1.39 4.99 -10.46
N ILE A 190 -1.31 6.29 -10.17
CA ILE A 190 -1.32 7.35 -11.20
C ILE A 190 -0.10 7.21 -12.11
N VAL A 191 1.09 7.07 -11.53
CA VAL A 191 2.35 6.87 -12.28
C VAL A 191 2.23 5.68 -13.23
N ARG A 192 1.74 4.53 -12.77
CA ARG A 192 1.56 3.33 -13.61
C ARG A 192 0.60 3.55 -14.78
N ARG A 193 -0.42 4.41 -14.62
CA ARG A 193 -1.35 4.74 -15.71
C ARG A 193 -0.74 5.68 -16.73
N ILE A 194 0.17 6.56 -16.31
CA ILE A 194 0.87 7.49 -17.21
C ILE A 194 2.04 6.78 -17.90
N ASP A 195 2.78 5.93 -17.16
CA ASP A 195 3.95 5.20 -17.66
C ASP A 195 3.54 3.96 -18.45
N GLN A 196 2.67 4.15 -19.45
CA GLN A 196 2.31 3.11 -20.40
C GLN A 196 3.07 3.34 -21.70
N SER A 197 3.40 2.25 -22.40
CA SER A 197 3.90 2.36 -23.76
C SER A 197 2.79 2.99 -24.61
N VAL A 198 3.07 4.15 -25.14
CA VAL A 198 2.30 4.61 -26.30
C VAL A 198 2.66 3.63 -27.40
N ASN A 199 1.73 2.73 -27.76
CA ASN A 199 1.89 1.93 -28.96
C ASN A 199 2.00 2.92 -30.12
N GLN A 200 3.22 3.21 -30.54
CA GLN A 200 3.44 3.83 -31.84
C GLN A 200 3.18 2.71 -32.85
N GLU A 201 1.94 2.55 -33.28
CA GLU A 201 1.63 1.76 -34.46
C GLU A 201 2.32 2.45 -35.63
N ILE A 202 3.32 1.79 -36.19
CA ILE A 202 3.94 2.21 -37.44
C ILE A 202 3.01 1.74 -38.55
N GLU A 203 2.32 2.68 -39.17
CA GLU A 203 1.51 2.42 -40.34
C GLU A 203 2.36 2.67 -41.59
N ILE A 204 2.44 1.67 -42.48
CA ILE A 204 3.19 1.75 -43.73
C ILE A 204 2.19 1.96 -44.84
N LEU A 205 2.24 3.13 -45.48
CA LEU A 205 1.41 3.51 -46.63
C LEU A 205 2.24 3.46 -47.89
N ALA A 206 2.02 2.46 -48.73
CA ALA A 206 2.61 2.41 -50.07
C ALA A 206 1.89 3.40 -51.01
N LEU A 207 2.68 4.21 -51.72
CA LEU A 207 2.17 5.24 -52.62
C LEU A 207 2.30 4.78 -54.09
N GLU A 208 1.19 4.86 -54.86
CA GLU A 208 1.16 4.47 -56.27
C GLU A 208 1.34 5.64 -57.25
N HIS A 209 0.90 6.85 -56.86
CA HIS A 209 0.80 7.98 -57.79
C HIS A 209 1.63 9.22 -57.34
N ALA A 210 2.38 9.10 -56.25
CA ALA A 210 3.19 10.19 -55.75
C ALA A 210 4.53 9.64 -55.19
N VAL A 211 5.55 10.46 -55.15
CA VAL A 211 6.85 10.13 -54.57
C VAL A 211 6.77 10.35 -53.06
N ALA A 212 7.19 9.36 -52.27
CA ALA A 212 7.05 9.38 -50.81
C ALA A 212 7.79 10.59 -50.17
N SER A 213 8.98 10.93 -50.64
CA SER A 213 9.74 12.09 -50.17
C SER A 213 9.02 13.42 -50.42
N ASP A 214 8.30 13.57 -51.55
CA ASP A 214 7.53 14.79 -51.85
C ASP A 214 6.30 14.91 -50.92
N VAL A 215 5.61 13.83 -50.67
CA VAL A 215 4.44 13.81 -49.78
C VAL A 215 4.88 14.16 -48.34
N VAL A 216 5.97 13.56 -47.84
CA VAL A 216 6.52 13.85 -46.52
C VAL A 216 6.93 15.29 -46.39
N ARG A 217 7.57 15.87 -47.43
CA ARG A 217 7.95 17.28 -47.47
C ARG A 217 6.74 18.21 -47.35
N VAL A 218 5.69 17.96 -48.13
CA VAL A 218 4.45 18.76 -48.11
C VAL A 218 3.76 18.68 -46.75
N ILE A 219 3.60 17.48 -46.20
CA ILE A 219 2.98 17.30 -44.88
C ILE A 219 3.80 18.01 -43.78
N THR A 220 5.13 17.88 -43.81
CA THR A 220 6.01 18.56 -42.85
C THR A 220 5.89 20.07 -42.96
N GLN A 221 5.77 20.64 -44.18
CA GLN A 221 5.59 22.07 -44.37
C GLN A 221 4.23 22.56 -43.86
N LEU A 222 3.15 21.81 -44.09
CA LEU A 222 1.82 22.15 -43.60
C LEU A 222 1.79 22.19 -42.07
N HIS A 223 2.51 21.27 -41.39
CA HIS A 223 2.56 21.22 -39.93
C HIS A 223 3.53 22.19 -39.29
N ARG A 224 4.50 22.76 -40.01
CA ARG A 224 5.41 23.79 -39.46
C ARG A 224 4.71 25.06 -39.01
N GLY A 225 3.50 25.33 -39.51
CA GLY A 225 2.69 26.48 -39.11
C GLY A 225 1.68 26.21 -37.98
N ALA A 226 1.52 24.98 -37.56
CA ALA A 226 0.58 24.63 -36.50
C ALA A 226 1.14 24.96 -35.10
N LYS A 227 0.34 25.59 -34.24
CA LYS A 227 0.71 25.91 -32.85
C LYS A 227 0.96 24.67 -32.01
N ASP A 228 0.39 23.56 -32.38
CA ASP A 228 0.55 22.27 -31.72
C ASP A 228 1.55 21.41 -32.51
N LYS A 229 2.58 20.90 -31.82
CA LYS A 229 3.52 19.97 -32.43
C LYS A 229 2.78 18.68 -32.77
N PRO A 230 2.96 18.14 -34.00
CA PRO A 230 2.31 16.89 -34.38
C PRO A 230 2.78 15.76 -33.45
N THR A 231 1.83 14.93 -33.06
CA THR A 231 2.05 13.77 -32.17
C THR A 231 2.61 12.56 -32.94
N PHE A 232 2.84 12.69 -34.23
CA PHE A 232 3.34 11.64 -35.10
C PHE A 232 4.64 12.08 -35.82
N THR A 233 5.43 11.10 -36.19
CA THR A 233 6.63 11.29 -37.01
C THR A 233 6.37 10.65 -38.37
N ILE A 234 6.67 11.36 -39.47
CA ILE A 234 6.50 10.82 -40.82
C ILE A 234 7.88 10.69 -41.44
N VAL A 235 8.15 9.52 -42.00
CA VAL A 235 9.40 9.22 -42.70
C VAL A 235 9.10 8.63 -44.09
N ALA A 236 9.83 9.06 -45.12
CA ALA A 236 9.75 8.44 -46.45
C ALA A 236 10.76 7.29 -46.56
N ASP A 237 10.31 6.15 -47.07
CA ASP A 237 11.16 5.09 -47.60
C ASP A 237 11.12 5.14 -49.11
N ASP A 238 12.16 5.76 -49.74
CA ASP A 238 12.24 5.94 -51.17
C ASP A 238 12.44 4.60 -51.92
N ARG A 239 12.94 3.56 -51.25
CA ARG A 239 13.17 2.25 -51.89
C ARG A 239 11.86 1.51 -52.17
N THR A 240 10.88 1.64 -51.27
CA THR A 240 9.56 1.01 -51.42
C THR A 240 8.48 1.99 -51.81
N ASN A 241 8.84 3.27 -52.00
CA ASN A 241 7.91 4.37 -52.23
C ASN A 241 6.78 4.39 -51.21
N SER A 242 7.15 4.25 -49.92
CA SER A 242 6.20 4.18 -48.81
C SER A 242 6.43 5.29 -47.81
N VAL A 243 5.37 5.69 -47.11
CA VAL A 243 5.39 6.63 -45.99
C VAL A 243 5.14 5.83 -44.72
N LEU A 244 5.98 6.06 -43.71
CA LEU A 244 5.89 5.44 -42.38
C LEU A 244 5.51 6.49 -41.33
#